data_80cbf06dc377c08c06e0c863b8b5c087
#
_entry.id   80cbf06dc377c08c06e0c863b8b5c087
#
_cell.length_a   1.000
_cell.length_b   1.000
_cell.length_c   1.000
_cell.angle_alpha   90.00
_cell.angle_beta   90.00
_cell.angle_gamma   90.00
#
_symmetry.space_group_name_H-M   'P 1'
#
loop_
_entity.id
_entity.type
_entity.pdbx_description
1 polymer ?
#
loop_
_entity_poly.entity_id
_entity_poly.type
_entity_poly.pdbx_seq_one_letter_code
_entity_poly.pdbx_strand_id
1 'polypeptide(L)'
;GMTCAACQSHVEKAVAEVPGVSSVAVALLTNSMAVNGTASDEEIIRAVENAGYGARLKGEEKKKSSASEKLAQEAEALADHETPKLKRRLIWSAVFLALLMYITMGHNMLGWPVPAFFDHNHLGLALTEMFLALIVMHVNKDFFLSGGKSLAHGAPNMDTLVALGAGVSFLWSLYVLYEMTYLLTHGTSNTDLMEIYHDRLYFESAAMI
;
A
#
# COMPACT_ATOMS: atom_id res chain seq x y z
N GLY A 1 2.49 7.71 -10.03
CA GLY A 1 3.88 7.97 -10.35
C GLY A 1 4.73 6.72 -10.22
N MET A 2 5.93 6.76 -10.74
CA MET A 2 6.91 5.67 -10.61
C MET A 2 7.60 5.78 -9.25
N THR A 3 7.62 4.69 -8.48
CA THR A 3 8.15 4.70 -7.11
C THR A 3 9.36 3.78 -6.91
N CYS A 4 9.73 2.98 -7.92
CA CYS A 4 10.83 2.02 -7.78
C CYS A 4 11.62 1.81 -9.09
N ALA A 5 12.86 1.30 -8.97
CA ALA A 5 13.72 1.02 -10.11
C ALA A 5 13.11 0.00 -11.10
N ALA A 6 12.34 -0.98 -10.61
CA ALA A 6 11.63 -1.92 -11.47
C ALA A 6 10.56 -1.22 -12.31
N CYS A 7 9.86 -0.23 -11.75
CA CYS A 7 8.89 0.59 -12.48
C CYS A 7 9.57 1.39 -13.59
N GLN A 8 10.76 1.98 -13.31
CA GLN A 8 11.57 2.69 -14.29
C GLN A 8 11.93 1.78 -15.46
N SER A 9 12.53 0.63 -15.18
CA SER A 9 12.97 -0.33 -16.23
C SER A 9 11.79 -0.85 -17.05
N HIS A 10 10.61 -1.01 -16.43
CA HIS A 10 9.41 -1.46 -17.14
C HIS A 10 8.91 -0.41 -18.12
N VAL A 11 8.86 0.87 -17.72
CA VAL A 11 8.48 1.98 -18.62
C VAL A 11 9.50 2.18 -19.71
N GLU A 12 10.81 2.15 -19.40
CA GLU A 12 11.89 2.27 -20.38
C GLU A 12 11.78 1.19 -21.47
N LYS A 13 11.54 -0.06 -21.05
CA LYS A 13 11.37 -1.18 -22.00
C LYS A 13 10.13 -1.00 -22.87
N ALA A 14 8.98 -0.66 -22.29
CA ALA A 14 7.74 -0.47 -23.03
C ALA A 14 7.83 0.65 -24.07
N VAL A 15 8.52 1.75 -23.74
CA VAL A 15 8.72 2.87 -24.67
C VAL A 15 9.81 2.56 -25.71
N ALA A 16 10.85 1.83 -25.35
CA ALA A 16 11.89 1.41 -26.31
C ALA A 16 11.38 0.48 -27.42
N GLU A 17 10.28 -0.24 -27.15
CA GLU A 17 9.62 -1.12 -28.13
C GLU A 17 8.75 -0.35 -29.15
N VAL A 18 8.51 0.96 -28.94
CA VAL A 18 7.73 1.80 -29.88
C VAL A 18 8.55 2.07 -31.15
N PRO A 19 7.97 1.79 -32.32
CA PRO A 19 8.67 2.06 -33.59
C PRO A 19 9.06 3.54 -33.72
N GLY A 20 10.32 3.80 -34.05
CA GLY A 20 10.83 5.16 -34.20
C GLY A 20 11.46 5.77 -32.95
N VAL A 21 11.46 5.09 -31.82
CA VAL A 21 12.21 5.49 -30.62
C VAL A 21 13.67 5.06 -30.75
N SER A 22 14.59 6.00 -30.63
CA SER A 22 16.04 5.76 -30.70
C SER A 22 16.67 5.63 -29.31
N SER A 23 16.20 6.39 -28.34
CA SER A 23 16.63 6.28 -26.95
C SER A 23 15.56 6.78 -26.00
N VAL A 24 15.50 6.19 -24.81
CA VAL A 24 14.62 6.58 -23.72
C VAL A 24 15.42 6.65 -22.42
N ALA A 25 15.16 7.66 -21.61
CA ALA A 25 15.75 7.82 -20.29
C ALA A 25 14.65 8.26 -19.30
N VAL A 26 14.42 7.46 -18.28
CA VAL A 26 13.44 7.74 -17.24
C VAL A 26 14.15 8.19 -15.97
N ALA A 27 13.69 9.29 -15.37
CA ALA A 27 14.19 9.83 -14.14
C ALA A 27 13.13 9.67 -13.02
N LEU A 28 13.40 8.80 -12.05
CA LEU A 28 12.52 8.53 -10.92
C LEU A 28 12.30 9.76 -10.03
N LEU A 29 13.37 10.51 -9.75
CA LEU A 29 13.34 11.67 -8.84
C LEU A 29 12.43 12.78 -9.34
N THR A 30 12.35 12.96 -10.66
CA THR A 30 11.54 14.02 -11.28
C THR A 30 10.24 13.48 -11.87
N ASN A 31 9.98 12.17 -11.78
CA ASN A 31 8.87 11.49 -12.45
C ASN A 31 8.73 11.93 -13.91
N SER A 32 9.84 12.04 -14.61
CA SER A 32 9.89 12.50 -15.99
C SER A 32 10.66 11.54 -16.88
N MET A 33 10.36 11.59 -18.18
CA MET A 33 11.00 10.76 -19.19
C MET A 33 11.45 11.65 -20.35
N ALA A 34 12.63 11.38 -20.86
CA ALA A 34 13.13 11.96 -22.10
C ALA A 34 13.17 10.85 -23.16
N VAL A 35 12.57 11.11 -24.31
CA VAL A 35 12.55 10.19 -25.44
C VAL A 35 13.14 10.92 -26.66
N ASN A 36 14.06 10.26 -27.37
CA ASN A 36 14.59 10.72 -28.64
C ASN A 36 14.15 9.73 -29.72
N GLY A 37 13.67 10.27 -30.84
CA GLY A 37 13.21 9.44 -31.95
C GLY A 37 12.26 10.21 -32.86
N THR A 38 11.63 9.48 -33.78
CA THR A 38 10.64 9.98 -34.72
C THR A 38 9.22 9.53 -34.41
N ALA A 39 9.04 8.76 -33.29
CA ALA A 39 7.74 8.31 -32.80
C ALA A 39 6.87 9.51 -32.38
N SER A 40 5.58 9.41 -32.57
CA SER A 40 4.65 10.45 -32.16
C SER A 40 4.45 10.45 -30.64
N ASP A 41 4.19 11.65 -30.08
CA ASP A 41 3.93 11.79 -28.64
C ASP A 41 2.75 10.92 -28.17
N GLU A 42 1.73 10.75 -29.02
CA GLU A 42 0.57 9.93 -28.71
C GLU A 42 0.91 8.42 -28.61
N GLU A 43 1.79 7.92 -29.47
CA GLU A 43 2.25 6.52 -29.43
C GLU A 43 3.07 6.25 -28.18
N ILE A 44 3.93 7.21 -27.79
CA ILE A 44 4.72 7.13 -26.56
C ILE A 44 3.82 7.14 -25.33
N ILE A 45 2.82 8.05 -25.27
CA ILE A 45 1.86 8.11 -24.16
C ILE A 45 1.09 6.80 -24.05
N ARG A 46 0.59 6.25 -25.16
CA ARG A 46 -0.13 4.96 -25.17
C ARG A 46 0.74 3.80 -24.69
N ALA A 47 2.02 3.77 -25.05
CA ALA A 47 2.94 2.73 -24.58
C ALA A 47 3.12 2.79 -23.05
N VAL A 48 3.23 3.99 -22.48
CA VAL A 48 3.32 4.18 -21.03
C VAL A 48 2.00 3.81 -20.33
N GLU A 49 0.86 4.16 -20.91
CA GLU A 49 -0.46 3.82 -20.37
C GLU A 49 -0.71 2.30 -20.42
N ASN A 50 -0.32 1.64 -21.50
CA ASN A 50 -0.39 0.19 -21.63
C ASN A 50 0.51 -0.53 -20.61
N ALA A 51 1.64 0.10 -20.24
CA ALA A 51 2.49 -0.38 -19.14
C ALA A 51 1.89 -0.10 -17.74
N GLY A 52 0.71 0.51 -17.65
CA GLY A 52 0.01 0.77 -16.38
C GLY A 52 0.36 2.07 -15.68
N TYR A 53 1.07 2.99 -16.37
CA TYR A 53 1.49 4.28 -15.83
C TYR A 53 0.82 5.42 -16.60
N GLY A 54 0.50 6.53 -15.92
CA GLY A 54 0.00 7.74 -16.58
C GLY A 54 1.14 8.56 -17.16
N ALA A 55 1.00 9.05 -18.40
CA ALA A 55 1.93 9.95 -19.06
C ALA A 55 1.22 11.20 -19.57
N ARG A 56 1.96 12.33 -19.63
CA ARG A 56 1.51 13.59 -20.22
C ARG A 56 2.70 14.37 -20.77
N LEU A 57 2.46 15.18 -21.77
CA LEU A 57 3.49 16.06 -22.34
C LEU A 57 3.84 17.19 -21.37
N LYS A 58 5.13 17.39 -21.14
CA LYS A 58 5.65 18.45 -20.25
C LYS A 58 5.56 19.86 -20.85
N GLY A 59 4.86 20.08 -21.93
CA GLY A 59 4.78 21.37 -22.64
C GLY A 59 3.41 21.99 -22.76
N GLU A 60 2.34 21.26 -22.51
CA GLU A 60 0.97 21.75 -22.76
C GLU A 60 0.46 22.77 -21.75
N GLU A 61 0.99 22.79 -20.53
CA GLU A 61 0.59 23.77 -19.50
C GLU A 61 1.16 25.18 -19.71
N LYS A 62 2.07 25.38 -20.69
CA LYS A 62 2.80 26.65 -20.84
C LYS A 62 2.16 27.70 -21.76
N LYS A 63 0.98 27.50 -22.32
CA LYS A 63 0.47 28.41 -23.37
C LYS A 63 -0.55 29.47 -22.94
N LYS A 64 -0.94 29.62 -21.67
CA LYS A 64 -1.99 30.59 -21.29
C LYS A 64 -1.82 31.34 -19.96
N SER A 65 -0.64 31.67 -19.50
CA SER A 65 -0.57 32.53 -18.28
C SER A 65 0.53 33.59 -18.35
N SER A 66 0.24 34.77 -17.76
CA SER A 66 1.17 35.87 -17.59
C SER A 66 2.33 35.48 -16.64
N ALA A 67 3.46 36.23 -16.68
CA ALA A 67 4.65 35.92 -15.89
C ALA A 67 4.36 35.86 -14.36
N SER A 68 3.40 36.64 -13.89
CA SER A 68 2.96 36.67 -12.48
C SER A 68 2.17 35.39 -12.10
N GLU A 69 1.32 34.89 -13.00
CA GLU A 69 0.57 33.62 -12.80
C GLU A 69 1.48 32.40 -12.88
N LYS A 70 2.55 32.47 -13.71
CA LYS A 70 3.57 31.39 -13.77
C LYS A 70 4.33 31.25 -12.46
N LEU A 71 4.75 32.34 -11.84
CA LEU A 71 5.41 32.33 -10.53
C LEU A 71 4.49 31.81 -9.43
N ALA A 72 3.20 32.18 -9.47
CA ALA A 72 2.21 31.66 -8.53
C ALA A 72 1.93 30.16 -8.74
N GLN A 73 1.83 29.70 -10.00
CA GLN A 73 1.66 28.28 -10.33
C GLN A 73 2.91 27.44 -10.03
N GLU A 74 4.11 27.99 -10.25
CA GLU A 74 5.36 27.33 -9.84
C GLU A 74 5.49 27.25 -8.33
N ALA A 75 5.09 28.29 -7.60
CA ALA A 75 5.05 28.29 -6.14
C ALA A 75 3.99 27.30 -5.60
N GLU A 76 2.84 27.19 -6.26
CA GLU A 76 1.78 26.26 -5.90
C GLU A 76 2.13 24.82 -6.29
N ALA A 77 2.82 24.59 -7.40
CA ALA A 77 3.36 23.29 -7.80
C ALA A 77 4.52 22.82 -6.90
N LEU A 78 5.25 23.77 -6.31
CA LEU A 78 6.27 23.52 -5.28
C LEU A 78 5.67 23.45 -3.88
N ALA A 79 4.42 23.89 -3.69
CA ALA A 79 3.72 23.73 -2.43
C ALA A 79 3.45 22.23 -2.17
N ASP A 80 4.00 21.74 -1.11
CA ASP A 80 3.94 20.34 -0.72
C ASP A 80 2.54 19.98 -0.18
N HIS A 81 1.59 19.73 -1.09
CA HIS A 81 0.23 19.31 -0.75
C HIS A 81 0.11 17.84 -0.36
N GLU A 82 1.12 17.03 -0.69
CA GLU A 82 1.13 15.59 -0.44
C GLU A 82 1.60 15.24 0.98
N THR A 83 2.64 15.95 1.47
CA THR A 83 3.22 15.70 2.80
C THR A 83 2.23 15.82 3.95
N PRO A 84 1.34 16.83 4.03
CA PRO A 84 0.39 16.91 5.14
C PRO A 84 -0.65 15.77 5.11
N LYS A 85 -1.05 15.31 3.94
CA LYS A 85 -1.95 14.14 3.79
C LYS A 85 -1.24 12.84 4.22
N LEU A 86 -0.01 12.64 3.75
CA LEU A 86 0.82 11.49 4.13
C LEU A 86 1.12 11.49 5.63
N LYS A 87 1.44 12.65 6.21
CA LYS A 87 1.71 12.80 7.64
C LYS A 87 0.49 12.47 8.50
N ARG A 88 -0.69 12.96 8.13
CA ARG A 88 -1.94 12.63 8.83
C ARG A 88 -2.26 11.14 8.73
N ARG A 89 -2.08 10.55 7.56
CA ARG A 89 -2.27 9.11 7.32
C ARG A 89 -1.30 8.27 8.15
N LEU A 90 -0.03 8.65 8.19
CA LEU A 90 0.99 7.98 9.01
C LEU A 90 0.63 8.04 10.50
N ILE A 91 0.21 9.20 11.01
CA ILE A 91 -0.18 9.35 12.42
C ILE A 91 -1.37 8.44 12.75
N TRP A 92 -2.43 8.43 11.95
CA TRP A 92 -3.58 7.57 12.17
C TRP A 92 -3.21 6.08 12.10
N SER A 93 -2.44 5.68 11.11
CA SER A 93 -1.94 4.32 10.98
C SER A 93 -1.10 3.91 12.20
N ALA A 94 -0.20 4.79 12.66
CA ALA A 94 0.63 4.55 13.85
C ALA A 94 -0.20 4.43 15.15
N VAL A 95 -1.25 5.23 15.30
CA VAL A 95 -2.14 5.16 16.48
C VAL A 95 -2.87 3.81 16.53
N PHE A 96 -3.47 3.38 15.41
CA PHE A 96 -4.16 2.09 15.36
C PHE A 96 -3.19 0.92 15.50
N LEU A 97 -2.00 1.01 14.92
CA LEU A 97 -0.94 0.01 15.08
C LEU A 97 -0.47 -0.07 16.53
N ALA A 98 -0.26 1.07 17.20
CA ALA A 98 0.12 1.10 18.62
C ALA A 98 -0.96 0.46 19.51
N LEU A 99 -2.24 0.69 19.21
CA LEU A 99 -3.35 0.06 19.91
C LEU A 99 -3.37 -1.47 19.69
N LEU A 100 -3.11 -1.90 18.45
CA LEU A 100 -3.02 -3.31 18.11
C LEU A 100 -1.84 -3.96 18.87
N MET A 101 -0.65 -3.33 18.85
CA MET A 101 0.51 -3.80 19.59
C MET A 101 0.30 -3.81 21.11
N TYR A 102 -0.50 -2.89 21.64
CA TYR A 102 -0.88 -2.91 23.05
C TYR A 102 -1.66 -4.19 23.40
N ILE A 103 -2.57 -4.62 22.54
CA ILE A 103 -3.37 -5.83 22.76
C ILE A 103 -2.49 -7.08 22.56
N THR A 104 -1.80 -7.20 21.42
CA THR A 104 -1.07 -8.42 21.06
C THR A 104 0.16 -8.64 21.96
N MET A 105 1.02 -7.65 22.09
CA MET A 105 2.22 -7.79 22.94
C MET A 105 1.99 -7.32 24.38
N GLY A 106 1.26 -6.21 24.58
CA GLY A 106 1.07 -5.64 25.90
C GLY A 106 0.25 -6.55 26.80
N HIS A 107 -0.93 -6.98 26.35
CA HIS A 107 -1.78 -7.84 27.15
C HIS A 107 -1.29 -9.29 27.16
N ASN A 108 -1.02 -9.88 25.99
CA ASN A 108 -0.71 -11.29 25.88
C ASN A 108 0.67 -11.68 26.44
N MET A 109 1.70 -10.83 26.23
CA MET A 109 3.07 -11.13 26.70
C MET A 109 3.40 -10.48 28.05
N LEU A 110 2.95 -9.23 28.27
CA LEU A 110 3.32 -8.45 29.47
C LEU A 110 2.22 -8.40 30.52
N GLY A 111 1.02 -8.97 30.24
CA GLY A 111 -0.10 -8.99 31.18
C GLY A 111 -0.68 -7.60 31.47
N TRP A 112 -0.58 -6.66 30.53
CA TRP A 112 -1.15 -5.33 30.71
C TRP A 112 -2.67 -5.37 30.87
N PRO A 113 -3.25 -4.47 31.69
CA PRO A 113 -4.68 -4.49 31.96
C PRO A 113 -5.50 -4.20 30.72
N VAL A 114 -6.48 -5.05 30.47
CA VAL A 114 -7.52 -4.83 29.45
C VAL A 114 -8.88 -4.76 30.13
N PRO A 115 -9.91 -4.19 29.49
CA PRO A 115 -11.26 -4.22 30.02
C PRO A 115 -11.70 -5.65 30.34
N ALA A 116 -12.41 -5.85 31.45
CA ALA A 116 -12.84 -7.16 31.95
C ALA A 116 -13.63 -8.00 30.93
N PHE A 117 -14.20 -7.38 29.88
CA PHE A 117 -14.87 -8.06 28.77
C PHE A 117 -13.93 -8.95 27.97
N PHE A 118 -12.65 -8.60 27.89
CA PHE A 118 -11.62 -9.33 27.14
C PHE A 118 -10.90 -10.38 27.99
N ASP A 119 -11.12 -10.38 29.30
CA ASP A 119 -10.49 -11.33 30.20
C ASP A 119 -10.95 -12.77 29.85
N HIS A 120 -10.02 -13.65 29.52
CA HIS A 120 -10.25 -15.01 29.02
C HIS A 120 -11.11 -15.12 27.73
N ASN A 121 -11.34 -14.00 27.02
CA ASN A 121 -12.12 -13.97 25.78
C ASN A 121 -11.20 -13.83 24.56
N HIS A 122 -10.44 -14.88 24.24
CA HIS A 122 -9.48 -14.87 23.11
C HIS A 122 -10.16 -14.65 21.74
N LEU A 123 -11.41 -15.09 21.58
CA LEU A 123 -12.18 -14.82 20.37
C LEU A 123 -12.52 -13.33 20.22
N GLY A 124 -12.90 -12.68 21.33
CA GLY A 124 -13.18 -11.23 21.35
C GLY A 124 -11.93 -10.41 21.05
N LEU A 125 -10.77 -10.82 21.57
CA LEU A 125 -9.48 -10.21 21.26
C LEU A 125 -9.14 -10.36 19.78
N ALA A 126 -9.23 -11.57 19.23
CA ALA A 126 -8.95 -11.85 17.81
C ALA A 126 -9.86 -11.06 16.86
N LEU A 127 -11.15 -10.91 17.18
CA LEU A 127 -12.08 -10.05 16.43
C LEU A 127 -11.66 -8.57 16.48
N THR A 128 -11.24 -8.09 17.64
CA THR A 128 -10.79 -6.70 17.80
C THR A 128 -9.52 -6.45 17.00
N GLU A 129 -8.56 -7.37 17.00
CA GLU A 129 -7.35 -7.31 16.17
C GLU A 129 -7.67 -7.32 14.69
N MET A 130 -8.61 -8.16 14.26
CA MET A 130 -9.09 -8.19 12.87
C MET A 130 -9.65 -6.82 12.45
N PHE A 131 -10.49 -6.19 13.27
CA PHE A 131 -11.04 -4.86 12.96
C PHE A 131 -9.96 -3.78 12.91
N LEU A 132 -9.01 -3.80 13.85
CA LEU A 132 -7.89 -2.86 13.85
C LEU A 132 -7.00 -3.05 12.62
N ALA A 133 -6.67 -4.28 12.26
CA ALA A 133 -5.92 -4.59 11.05
C ALA A 133 -6.65 -4.11 9.79
N LEU A 134 -7.96 -4.33 9.68
CA LEU A 134 -8.78 -3.82 8.56
C LEU A 134 -8.74 -2.29 8.46
N ILE A 135 -8.79 -1.58 9.59
CA ILE A 135 -8.69 -0.11 9.59
C ILE A 135 -7.32 0.33 9.06
N VAL A 136 -6.23 -0.28 9.54
CA VAL A 136 -4.87 0.03 9.07
C VAL A 136 -4.73 -0.26 7.59
N MET A 137 -5.20 -1.42 7.11
CA MET A 137 -5.19 -1.77 5.69
C MET A 137 -6.03 -0.80 4.85
N HIS A 138 -7.19 -0.36 5.36
CA HIS A 138 -8.04 0.62 4.68
C HIS A 138 -7.37 2.00 4.58
N VAL A 139 -6.75 2.47 5.66
CA VAL A 139 -5.96 3.72 5.66
C VAL A 139 -4.84 3.66 4.63
N ASN A 140 -4.22 2.50 4.46
CA ASN A 140 -3.11 2.25 3.57
C ASN A 140 -3.50 1.58 2.23
N LYS A 141 -4.76 1.68 1.82
CA LYS A 141 -5.33 1.03 0.62
C LYS A 141 -4.58 1.30 -0.68
N ASP A 142 -3.86 2.44 -0.76
CA ASP A 142 -3.14 2.82 -2.00
C ASP A 142 -2.02 1.82 -2.34
N PHE A 143 -1.38 1.22 -1.33
CA PHE A 143 -0.39 0.15 -1.55
C PHE A 143 -1.05 -1.10 -2.16
N PHE A 144 -2.24 -1.47 -1.70
CA PHE A 144 -2.98 -2.60 -2.25
C PHE A 144 -3.45 -2.34 -3.67
N LEU A 145 -3.92 -1.12 -3.95
CA LEU A 145 -4.37 -0.72 -5.28
C LEU A 145 -3.20 -0.62 -6.27
N SER A 146 -2.08 0.00 -5.85
CA SER A 146 -0.86 0.10 -6.64
C SER A 146 -0.25 -1.28 -6.90
N GLY A 147 -0.09 -2.09 -5.85
CA GLY A 147 0.44 -3.43 -5.95
C GLY A 147 -0.40 -4.35 -6.82
N GLY A 148 -1.72 -4.30 -6.68
CA GLY A 148 -2.65 -5.09 -7.51
C GLY A 148 -2.61 -4.70 -8.98
N LYS A 149 -2.56 -3.41 -9.29
CA LYS A 149 -2.41 -2.93 -10.67
C LYS A 149 -1.08 -3.37 -11.29
N SER A 150 0.02 -3.22 -10.56
CA SER A 150 1.35 -3.63 -11.01
C SER A 150 1.42 -5.13 -11.27
N LEU A 151 0.80 -5.94 -10.42
CA LEU A 151 0.72 -7.39 -10.60
C LEU A 151 -0.10 -7.75 -11.85
N ALA A 152 -1.24 -7.09 -12.07
CA ALA A 152 -2.10 -7.33 -13.23
C ALA A 152 -1.41 -6.99 -14.56
N HIS A 153 -0.48 -6.01 -14.56
CA HIS A 153 0.31 -5.64 -15.74
C HIS A 153 1.63 -6.45 -15.87
N GLY A 154 1.84 -7.48 -15.04
CA GLY A 154 3.03 -8.33 -15.10
C GLY A 154 4.32 -7.65 -14.66
N ALA A 155 4.23 -6.49 -14.00
CA ALA A 155 5.36 -5.71 -13.49
C ALA A 155 5.31 -5.57 -11.96
N PRO A 156 5.52 -6.68 -11.20
CA PRO A 156 5.45 -6.64 -9.75
C PRO A 156 6.47 -5.63 -9.20
N ASN A 157 6.02 -4.79 -8.29
CA ASN A 157 6.83 -3.77 -7.62
C ASN A 157 6.87 -4.01 -6.10
N MET A 158 7.52 -3.10 -5.37
CA MET A 158 7.61 -3.17 -3.92
C MET A 158 6.22 -3.15 -3.25
N ASP A 159 5.27 -2.36 -3.78
CA ASP A 159 3.89 -2.32 -3.29
C ASP A 159 3.18 -3.67 -3.47
N THR A 160 3.50 -4.40 -4.54
CA THR A 160 2.97 -5.76 -4.78
C THR A 160 3.42 -6.73 -3.70
N LEU A 161 4.70 -6.67 -3.30
CA LEU A 161 5.23 -7.54 -2.24
C LEU A 161 4.55 -7.25 -0.90
N VAL A 162 4.41 -5.97 -0.56
CA VAL A 162 3.72 -5.50 0.65
C VAL A 162 2.25 -5.95 0.64
N ALA A 163 1.54 -5.73 -0.46
CA ALA A 163 0.13 -6.10 -0.59
C ALA A 163 -0.09 -7.63 -0.49
N LEU A 164 0.80 -8.43 -1.09
CA LEU A 164 0.74 -9.89 -1.00
C LEU A 164 1.02 -10.36 0.42
N GLY A 165 2.09 -9.86 1.06
CA GLY A 165 2.45 -10.25 2.43
C GLY A 165 1.32 -9.94 3.41
N ALA A 166 0.83 -8.71 3.43
CA ALA A 166 -0.28 -8.29 4.28
C ALA A 166 -1.57 -9.05 3.96
N GLY A 167 -1.89 -9.24 2.68
CA GLY A 167 -3.09 -9.95 2.24
C GLY A 167 -3.09 -11.42 2.64
N VAL A 168 -1.98 -12.14 2.45
CA VAL A 168 -1.85 -13.55 2.84
C VAL A 168 -1.92 -13.70 4.37
N SER A 169 -1.22 -12.85 5.13
CA SER A 169 -1.25 -12.86 6.60
C SER A 169 -2.67 -12.62 7.12
N PHE A 170 -3.40 -11.67 6.52
CA PHE A 170 -4.78 -11.38 6.90
C PHE A 170 -5.73 -12.53 6.57
N LEU A 171 -5.65 -13.12 5.36
CA LEU A 171 -6.50 -14.25 4.96
C LEU A 171 -6.22 -15.50 5.79
N TRP A 172 -4.98 -15.78 6.11
CA TRP A 172 -4.60 -16.85 7.02
C TRP A 172 -5.21 -16.67 8.41
N SER A 173 -5.06 -15.47 8.97
CA SER A 173 -5.63 -15.16 10.28
C SER A 173 -7.15 -15.21 10.30
N LEU A 174 -7.80 -14.82 9.20
CA LEU A 174 -9.23 -14.97 9.03
C LEU A 174 -9.64 -16.46 9.03
N TYR A 175 -8.91 -17.31 8.34
CA TYR A 175 -9.14 -18.77 8.36
C TYR A 175 -9.00 -19.32 9.78
N VAL A 176 -7.93 -18.96 10.51
CA VAL A 176 -7.73 -19.39 11.91
C VAL A 176 -8.85 -18.88 12.82
N LEU A 177 -9.34 -17.67 12.62
CA LEU A 177 -10.47 -17.13 13.36
C LEU A 177 -11.74 -17.97 13.15
N TYR A 178 -12.01 -18.41 11.91
CA TYR A 178 -13.12 -19.34 11.65
C TYR A 178 -12.90 -20.71 12.33
N GLU A 179 -11.68 -21.23 12.32
CA GLU A 179 -11.33 -22.46 13.04
C GLU A 179 -11.59 -22.30 14.56
N MET A 180 -11.20 -21.17 15.14
CA MET A 180 -11.48 -20.89 16.56
C MET A 180 -12.99 -20.86 16.87
N THR A 181 -13.81 -20.26 16.01
CA THR A 181 -15.27 -20.26 16.20
C THR A 181 -15.86 -21.68 16.12
N TYR A 182 -15.38 -22.51 15.21
CA TYR A 182 -15.78 -23.89 15.06
C TYR A 182 -15.43 -24.71 16.33
N LEU A 183 -14.19 -24.58 16.80
CA LEU A 183 -13.72 -25.28 18.00
C LEU A 183 -14.48 -24.86 19.27
N LEU A 184 -14.80 -23.57 19.41
CA LEU A 184 -15.59 -23.07 20.52
C LEU A 184 -16.98 -23.71 20.57
N THR A 185 -17.62 -23.90 19.42
CA THR A 185 -18.95 -24.55 19.34
C THR A 185 -18.91 -26.04 19.62
N HIS A 186 -17.75 -26.69 19.51
CA HIS A 186 -17.55 -28.12 19.78
C HIS A 186 -16.99 -28.42 21.18
N GLY A 187 -16.95 -27.44 22.07
CA GLY A 187 -16.61 -27.63 23.47
C GLY A 187 -15.09 -27.72 23.75
N THR A 188 -14.27 -27.16 22.88
CA THR A 188 -12.82 -27.07 23.09
C THR A 188 -12.49 -26.19 24.31
N SER A 189 -11.42 -26.53 25.04
CA SER A 189 -11.04 -25.80 26.24
C SER A 189 -10.52 -24.38 25.90
N ASN A 190 -10.67 -23.44 26.83
CA ASN A 190 -10.09 -22.09 26.67
C ASN A 190 -8.56 -22.12 26.52
N THR A 191 -7.90 -23.14 27.07
CA THR A 191 -6.44 -23.31 26.97
C THR A 191 -6.01 -23.60 25.54
N ASP A 192 -6.74 -24.46 24.83
CA ASP A 192 -6.45 -24.80 23.44
C ASP A 192 -6.74 -23.61 22.50
N LEU A 193 -7.79 -22.83 22.80
CA LEU A 193 -8.10 -21.60 22.07
C LEU A 193 -7.02 -20.53 22.28
N MET A 194 -6.45 -20.45 23.49
CA MET A 194 -5.33 -19.55 23.79
C MET A 194 -4.07 -19.91 22.98
N GLU A 195 -3.74 -21.19 22.89
CA GLU A 195 -2.59 -21.68 22.10
C GLU A 195 -2.77 -21.32 20.61
N ILE A 196 -3.94 -21.60 20.04
CA ILE A 196 -4.23 -21.25 18.64
C ILE A 196 -4.15 -19.74 18.40
N TYR A 197 -4.67 -18.94 19.34
CA TYR A 197 -4.63 -17.49 19.29
C TYR A 197 -3.18 -16.97 19.28
N HIS A 198 -2.32 -17.49 20.13
CA HIS A 198 -0.91 -17.05 20.21
C HIS A 198 -0.05 -17.53 19.07
N ASP A 199 -0.24 -18.77 18.61
CA ASP A 199 0.70 -19.40 17.68
C ASP A 199 0.31 -19.21 16.22
N ARG A 200 -0.97 -18.96 15.92
CA ARG A 200 -1.49 -19.04 14.56
C ARG A 200 -2.14 -17.76 14.03
N LEU A 201 -2.41 -16.76 14.87
CA LEU A 201 -2.94 -15.48 14.41
C LEU A 201 -1.81 -14.51 14.04
N TYR A 202 -1.97 -13.84 12.90
CA TYR A 202 -1.00 -12.89 12.33
C TYR A 202 -1.64 -11.59 11.85
N PHE A 203 -2.73 -11.13 12.51
CA PHE A 203 -3.36 -9.84 12.17
C PHE A 203 -2.42 -8.66 12.39
N GLU A 204 -1.56 -8.74 13.41
CA GLU A 204 -0.51 -7.76 13.67
C GLU A 204 0.47 -7.68 12.50
N SER A 205 0.92 -8.84 11.99
CA SER A 205 1.85 -8.89 10.85
C SER A 205 1.24 -8.27 9.60
N ALA A 206 -0.06 -8.48 9.35
CA ALA A 206 -0.77 -7.84 8.25
C ALA A 206 -0.86 -6.31 8.39
N ALA A 207 -0.86 -5.79 9.62
CA ALA A 207 -0.93 -4.37 9.92
C ALA A 207 0.43 -3.67 10.00
N MET A 208 1.51 -4.41 10.31
CA MET A 208 2.87 -3.87 10.47
C MET A 208 3.59 -3.60 9.14
N ILE A 209 3.13 -4.19 8.05
CA ILE A 209 3.65 -3.98 6.71
C ILE A 209 3.11 -2.65 6.17
#